data_661e3606fa188d0ba4c3b632414d1570
#
_entry.id   661e3606fa188d0ba4c3b632414d1570
#
_cell.length_a   1.000
_cell.length_b   1.000
_cell.length_c   1.000
_cell.angle_alpha   90.00
_cell.angle_beta   90.00
_cell.angle_gamma   90.00
#
_symmetry.space_group_name_H-M   'P 1'
#
loop_
_entity.id
_entity.type
_entity.pdbx_description
1 polymer ?
#
loop_
_entity_poly.entity_id
_entity_poly.type
_entity_poly.pdbx_seq_one_letter_code
_entity_poly.pdbx_strand_id
1 'polypeptide(L)'
;MDLTGMIQNPVEDQNSEQKLSKEEYAALKKQEREETWMQIDGQAQSVFRDGASLQKFLDFMAGQYNMPKVPNLLLLYSQNPEVKLVKSFDEWKHDRRSLRTGVHGYTYIIDTKYEKDGEMRSGYAISKGYDITQTKGRPLEERPQRDIHTLLEAVLKNQNIRLQIADNLPDKIQAQYIPNQRTIYIRNGMSEITTFHAINRELACAALDQHDGTTPETELMHRHFVPHIY
;
A
#
# COMPACT_ATOMS: atom_id res chain seq x y z
N MET A 1 -44.23 -51.36 -33.68
CA MET A 1 -44.08 -49.94 -33.24
C MET A 1 -42.59 -49.68 -33.15
N ASP A 2 -42.07 -48.97 -34.11
CA ASP A 2 -40.66 -48.66 -34.23
C ASP A 2 -40.41 -47.32 -33.48
N LEU A 3 -39.60 -47.37 -32.44
CA LEU A 3 -39.28 -46.23 -31.56
C LEU A 3 -37.91 -45.59 -31.89
N THR A 4 -37.34 -45.88 -33.05
CA THR A 4 -36.00 -45.44 -33.46
C THR A 4 -35.92 -43.94 -33.86
N GLY A 5 -37.03 -43.21 -33.85
CA GLY A 5 -37.06 -41.82 -34.27
C GLY A 5 -37.06 -40.77 -33.17
N MET A 6 -36.89 -41.13 -31.89
CA MET A 6 -36.98 -40.16 -30.75
C MET A 6 -35.69 -39.99 -29.95
N ILE A 7 -34.54 -40.32 -30.51
CA ILE A 7 -33.27 -39.94 -29.89
C ILE A 7 -32.91 -38.56 -30.50
N GLN A 8 -33.35 -37.49 -29.85
CA GLN A 8 -32.83 -36.15 -30.11
C GLN A 8 -31.34 -36.17 -29.73
N ASN A 9 -30.53 -35.77 -30.70
CA ASN A 9 -29.10 -35.52 -30.46
C ASN A 9 -28.95 -34.58 -29.28
N PRO A 10 -27.97 -34.80 -28.37
CA PRO A 10 -27.67 -33.84 -27.34
C PRO A 10 -27.31 -32.52 -28.01
N VAL A 11 -27.96 -31.46 -27.59
CA VAL A 11 -27.62 -30.10 -27.96
C VAL A 11 -26.13 -29.92 -27.61
N GLU A 12 -25.27 -29.82 -28.63
CA GLU A 12 -23.91 -29.39 -28.43
C GLU A 12 -23.96 -28.05 -27.73
N ASP A 13 -23.46 -28.06 -26.52
CA ASP A 13 -23.27 -26.86 -25.67
C ASP A 13 -22.25 -25.98 -26.39
N GLN A 14 -22.77 -25.02 -27.20
CA GLN A 14 -21.96 -24.06 -27.96
C GLN A 14 -21.40 -22.99 -27.00
N ASN A 15 -20.83 -23.40 -25.88
CA ASN A 15 -19.99 -22.55 -25.05
C ASN A 15 -18.50 -22.84 -25.37
N SER A 16 -18.16 -22.77 -26.64
CA SER A 16 -16.75 -22.68 -27.04
C SER A 16 -16.28 -21.28 -26.64
N GLU A 17 -15.69 -21.16 -25.47
CA GLU A 17 -14.83 -20.03 -25.12
C GLU A 17 -13.83 -19.87 -26.29
N GLN A 18 -14.05 -18.92 -27.17
CA GLN A 18 -13.11 -18.59 -28.25
C GLN A 18 -11.78 -18.23 -27.55
N LYS A 19 -10.80 -19.11 -27.64
CA LYS A 19 -9.45 -18.85 -27.17
C LYS A 19 -8.92 -17.66 -27.97
N LEU A 20 -8.77 -16.52 -27.33
CA LEU A 20 -8.14 -15.34 -27.89
C LEU A 20 -6.79 -15.69 -28.51
N SER A 21 -6.47 -15.10 -29.65
CA SER A 21 -5.13 -15.17 -30.22
C SER A 21 -4.10 -14.58 -29.23
N LYS A 22 -2.82 -14.90 -29.43
CA LYS A 22 -1.76 -14.32 -28.59
C LYS A 22 -1.72 -12.80 -28.66
N GLU A 23 -2.02 -12.23 -29.83
CA GLU A 23 -2.04 -10.77 -30.04
C GLU A 23 -3.24 -10.13 -29.33
N GLU A 24 -4.42 -10.70 -29.46
CA GLU A 24 -5.63 -10.23 -28.76
C GLU A 24 -5.47 -10.33 -27.24
N TYR A 25 -4.91 -11.43 -26.73
CA TYR A 25 -4.63 -11.58 -25.32
C TYR A 25 -3.60 -10.54 -24.82
N ALA A 26 -2.55 -10.29 -25.59
CA ALA A 26 -1.55 -9.28 -25.26
C ALA A 26 -2.14 -7.86 -25.26
N ALA A 27 -3.00 -7.55 -26.24
CA ALA A 27 -3.71 -6.28 -26.30
C ALA A 27 -4.65 -6.09 -25.10
N LEU A 28 -5.43 -7.12 -24.76
CA LEU A 28 -6.32 -7.11 -23.60
C LEU A 28 -5.53 -6.88 -22.28
N LYS A 29 -4.40 -7.58 -22.13
CA LYS A 29 -3.55 -7.41 -20.94
C LYS A 29 -2.86 -6.04 -20.88
N LYS A 30 -2.57 -5.44 -22.02
CA LYS A 30 -2.07 -4.07 -22.09
C LYS A 30 -3.15 -3.08 -21.64
N GLN A 31 -4.35 -3.22 -22.19
CA GLN A 31 -5.50 -2.38 -21.83
C GLN A 31 -5.82 -2.49 -20.32
N GLU A 32 -5.88 -3.72 -19.77
CA GLU A 32 -6.10 -3.94 -18.34
C GLU A 32 -5.08 -3.21 -17.47
N ARG A 33 -3.81 -3.20 -17.88
CA ARG A 33 -2.77 -2.45 -17.17
C ARG A 33 -2.97 -0.94 -17.25
N GLU A 34 -3.29 -0.41 -18.44
CA GLU A 34 -3.52 1.01 -18.65
C GLU A 34 -4.72 1.51 -17.82
N GLU A 35 -5.82 0.78 -17.84
CA GLU A 35 -7.01 1.07 -17.04
C GLU A 35 -6.72 1.03 -15.54
N THR A 36 -5.93 0.05 -15.08
CA THR A 36 -5.51 -0.05 -13.69
C THR A 36 -4.68 1.16 -13.25
N TRP A 37 -3.75 1.61 -14.09
CA TRP A 37 -2.96 2.81 -13.79
C TRP A 37 -3.78 4.09 -13.81
N MET A 38 -4.72 4.24 -14.75
CA MET A 38 -5.65 5.36 -14.73
C MET A 38 -6.51 5.40 -13.44
N GLN A 39 -6.92 4.23 -12.96
CA GLN A 39 -7.64 4.13 -11.68
C GLN A 39 -6.76 4.57 -10.51
N ILE A 40 -5.47 4.15 -10.47
CA ILE A 40 -4.52 4.56 -9.44
C ILE A 40 -4.31 6.08 -9.45
N ASP A 41 -4.07 6.67 -10.63
CA ASP A 41 -3.84 8.10 -10.78
C ASP A 41 -5.08 8.92 -10.36
N GLY A 42 -6.27 8.49 -10.78
CA GLY A 42 -7.52 9.12 -10.36
C GLY A 42 -7.75 9.03 -8.85
N GLN A 43 -7.42 7.89 -8.25
CA GLN A 43 -7.50 7.72 -6.80
C GLN A 43 -6.47 8.57 -6.06
N ALA A 44 -5.23 8.66 -6.57
CA ALA A 44 -4.20 9.53 -6.01
C ALA A 44 -4.66 11.00 -6.01
N GLN A 45 -5.18 11.50 -7.14
CA GLN A 45 -5.73 12.85 -7.21
C GLN A 45 -6.85 13.08 -6.19
N SER A 46 -7.72 12.09 -5.99
CA SER A 46 -8.80 12.16 -5.01
C SER A 46 -8.29 12.23 -3.58
N VAL A 47 -7.31 11.38 -3.24
CA VAL A 47 -6.70 11.31 -1.91
C VAL A 47 -5.93 12.58 -1.56
N PHE A 48 -5.15 13.11 -2.49
CA PHE A 48 -4.31 14.28 -2.26
C PHE A 48 -5.00 15.63 -2.54
N ARG A 49 -6.29 15.62 -2.85
CA ARG A 49 -7.06 16.83 -3.13
C ARG A 49 -7.17 17.76 -1.91
N ASP A 50 -7.34 17.21 -0.72
CA ASP A 50 -7.49 17.96 0.53
C ASP A 50 -7.03 17.14 1.75
N GLY A 51 -6.78 17.82 2.87
CA GLY A 51 -6.28 17.21 4.09
C GLY A 51 -7.22 16.17 4.70
N ALA A 52 -8.54 16.33 4.56
CA ALA A 52 -9.51 15.38 5.10
C ALA A 52 -9.52 14.07 4.29
N SER A 53 -9.38 14.16 2.98
CA SER A 53 -9.23 12.99 2.09
C SER A 53 -7.94 12.24 2.36
N LEU A 54 -6.84 12.98 2.54
CA LEU A 54 -5.54 12.40 2.90
C LEU A 54 -5.61 11.71 4.27
N GLN A 55 -6.22 12.34 5.28
CA GLN A 55 -6.36 11.74 6.61
C GLN A 55 -7.07 10.39 6.55
N LYS A 56 -8.19 10.30 5.83
CA LYS A 56 -8.93 9.03 5.66
C LYS A 56 -8.07 7.94 5.02
N PHE A 57 -7.26 8.30 4.04
CA PHE A 57 -6.34 7.36 3.41
C PHE A 57 -5.22 6.92 4.36
N LEU A 58 -4.67 7.83 5.16
CA LEU A 58 -3.68 7.49 6.19
C LEU A 58 -4.27 6.57 7.27
N ASP A 59 -5.52 6.80 7.69
CA ASP A 59 -6.23 5.93 8.63
C ASP A 59 -6.43 4.52 8.03
N PHE A 60 -6.80 4.44 6.75
CA PHE A 60 -6.86 3.18 6.02
C PHE A 60 -5.50 2.48 5.98
N MET A 61 -4.43 3.20 5.66
CA MET A 61 -3.06 2.65 5.65
C MET A 61 -2.66 2.11 7.03
N ALA A 62 -2.94 2.86 8.09
CA ALA A 62 -2.66 2.44 9.47
C ALA A 62 -3.40 1.16 9.87
N GLY A 63 -4.58 0.92 9.30
CA GLY A 63 -5.39 -0.28 9.51
C GLY A 63 -4.87 -1.53 8.79
N GLN A 64 -3.93 -1.41 7.85
CA GLN A 64 -3.43 -2.56 7.08
C GLN A 64 -2.56 -3.49 7.94
N TYR A 65 -2.79 -4.79 7.84
CA TYR A 65 -1.96 -5.81 8.53
C TYR A 65 -0.58 -6.00 7.89
N ASN A 66 -0.47 -5.81 6.61
CA ASN A 66 0.77 -5.67 5.87
C ASN A 66 0.76 -4.29 5.22
N MET A 67 1.92 -3.77 4.83
CA MET A 67 2.02 -2.50 4.14
C MET A 67 2.32 -2.76 2.66
N PRO A 68 1.29 -2.91 1.80
CA PRO A 68 1.48 -3.02 0.37
C PRO A 68 2.16 -1.77 -0.21
N LYS A 69 2.69 -1.87 -1.42
CA LYS A 69 3.18 -0.70 -2.16
C LYS A 69 2.04 0.31 -2.38
N VAL A 70 2.37 1.59 -2.39
CA VAL A 70 1.40 2.68 -2.52
C VAL A 70 0.39 2.50 -3.68
N PRO A 71 0.79 2.06 -4.89
CA PRO A 71 -0.18 1.76 -5.93
C PRO A 71 -1.25 0.74 -5.52
N ASN A 72 -0.86 -0.31 -4.81
CA ASN A 72 -1.81 -1.30 -4.29
C ASN A 72 -2.69 -0.74 -3.17
N LEU A 73 -2.16 0.12 -2.29
CA LEU A 73 -2.95 0.79 -1.26
C LEU A 73 -4.03 1.68 -1.90
N LEU A 74 -3.69 2.45 -2.94
CA LEU A 74 -4.64 3.28 -3.68
C LEU A 74 -5.71 2.43 -4.38
N LEU A 75 -5.31 1.34 -5.05
CA LEU A 75 -6.25 0.40 -5.68
C LEU A 75 -7.20 -0.24 -4.66
N LEU A 76 -6.68 -0.74 -3.56
CA LEU A 76 -7.50 -1.37 -2.53
C LEU A 76 -8.44 -0.36 -1.88
N TYR A 77 -7.96 0.84 -1.56
CA TYR A 77 -8.76 1.91 -0.99
C TYR A 77 -9.91 2.32 -1.92
N SER A 78 -9.66 2.40 -3.25
CA SER A 78 -10.70 2.72 -4.22
C SER A 78 -11.76 1.62 -4.36
N GLN A 79 -11.39 0.36 -4.17
CA GLN A 79 -12.29 -0.78 -4.30
C GLN A 79 -13.08 -1.06 -3.01
N ASN A 80 -12.41 -0.98 -1.87
CA ASN A 80 -13.03 -1.16 -0.56
C ASN A 80 -12.10 -0.63 0.55
N PRO A 81 -12.44 0.50 1.21
CA PRO A 81 -11.63 1.07 2.29
C PRO A 81 -11.63 0.24 3.59
N GLU A 82 -12.43 -0.83 3.68
CA GLU A 82 -12.50 -1.68 4.86
C GLU A 82 -11.54 -2.89 4.81
N VAL A 83 -10.86 -3.11 3.69
CA VAL A 83 -9.90 -4.22 3.61
C VAL A 83 -8.72 -4.01 4.55
N LYS A 84 -8.22 -5.11 5.12
CA LYS A 84 -7.14 -5.06 6.13
C LYS A 84 -5.93 -5.89 5.77
N LEU A 85 -6.13 -7.01 5.08
CA LEU A 85 -5.06 -7.91 4.68
C LEU A 85 -5.44 -8.65 3.41
N VAL A 86 -4.86 -8.22 2.30
CA VAL A 86 -5.10 -8.83 1.00
C VAL A 86 -3.92 -9.72 0.62
N LYS A 87 -4.23 -10.96 0.26
CA LYS A 87 -3.28 -11.96 -0.24
C LYS A 87 -3.86 -12.70 -1.44
N SER A 88 -3.00 -13.28 -2.24
CA SER A 88 -3.41 -14.19 -3.33
C SER A 88 -4.09 -15.46 -2.79
N PHE A 89 -4.75 -16.19 -3.69
CA PHE A 89 -5.33 -17.49 -3.34
C PHE A 89 -4.29 -18.46 -2.78
N ASP A 90 -3.12 -18.53 -3.41
CA ASP A 90 -2.06 -19.47 -3.01
C ASP A 90 -1.44 -19.11 -1.66
N GLU A 91 -1.26 -17.81 -1.37
CA GLU A 91 -0.80 -17.37 -0.06
C GLU A 91 -1.81 -17.70 1.04
N TRP A 92 -3.12 -17.53 0.79
CA TRP A 92 -4.15 -17.93 1.75
C TRP A 92 -4.15 -19.45 1.98
N LYS A 93 -3.98 -20.22 0.92
CA LYS A 93 -3.86 -21.69 1.02
C LYS A 93 -2.63 -22.10 1.84
N HIS A 94 -1.50 -21.43 1.64
CA HIS A 94 -0.29 -21.64 2.45
C HIS A 94 -0.55 -21.32 3.93
N ASP A 95 -1.30 -20.27 4.22
CA ASP A 95 -1.72 -19.89 5.59
C ASP A 95 -2.81 -20.79 6.16
N ARG A 96 -3.14 -21.90 5.47
CA ARG A 96 -4.21 -22.84 5.84
C ARG A 96 -5.58 -22.18 5.96
N ARG A 97 -5.82 -21.21 5.09
CA ARG A 97 -7.11 -20.54 4.95
C ARG A 97 -7.70 -20.85 3.56
N SER A 98 -9.03 -20.85 3.48
CA SER A 98 -9.76 -21.05 2.23
C SER A 98 -10.71 -19.88 1.96
N LEU A 99 -10.95 -19.58 0.69
CA LEU A 99 -11.90 -18.55 0.32
C LEU A 99 -13.33 -18.98 0.68
N ARG A 100 -14.17 -18.01 1.01
CA ARG A 100 -15.61 -18.22 1.14
C ARG A 100 -16.22 -18.34 -0.25
N THR A 101 -17.31 -19.08 -0.37
CA THR A 101 -18.04 -19.23 -1.63
C THR A 101 -18.62 -17.89 -2.09
N GLY A 102 -18.55 -17.60 -3.38
CA GLY A 102 -19.15 -16.41 -3.99
C GLY A 102 -18.38 -15.10 -3.79
N VAL A 103 -17.14 -15.14 -3.25
CA VAL A 103 -16.34 -13.92 -3.10
C VAL A 103 -15.62 -13.56 -4.41
N HIS A 104 -15.50 -12.27 -4.68
CA HIS A 104 -14.75 -11.73 -5.81
C HIS A 104 -13.46 -11.08 -5.30
N GLY A 105 -12.33 -11.39 -5.98
CA GLY A 105 -11.03 -10.82 -5.61
C GLY A 105 -10.91 -9.36 -6.02
N TYR A 106 -10.18 -8.60 -5.19
CA TYR A 106 -9.76 -7.23 -5.50
C TYR A 106 -8.67 -7.22 -6.54
N THR A 107 -8.65 -6.22 -7.40
CA THR A 107 -7.56 -5.98 -8.35
C THR A 107 -6.31 -5.60 -7.58
N TYR A 108 -5.19 -6.24 -7.91
CA TYR A 108 -3.94 -6.12 -7.19
C TYR A 108 -2.76 -6.24 -8.14
N ILE A 109 -1.73 -5.43 -7.95
CA ILE A 109 -0.50 -5.46 -8.75
C ILE A 109 0.51 -6.38 -8.08
N ILE A 110 1.05 -7.34 -8.82
CA ILE A 110 2.14 -8.21 -8.38
C ILE A 110 3.41 -7.94 -9.18
N ASP A 111 4.55 -8.00 -8.51
CA ASP A 111 5.84 -7.97 -9.19
C ASP A 111 6.05 -9.30 -9.95
N THR A 112 6.55 -9.20 -11.16
CA THR A 112 6.88 -10.35 -11.99
C THR A 112 8.32 -10.25 -12.46
N LYS A 113 8.91 -11.40 -12.80
CA LYS A 113 10.17 -11.46 -13.50
C LYS A 113 9.95 -12.20 -14.81
N TYR A 114 10.54 -11.73 -15.89
CA TYR A 114 10.46 -12.36 -17.20
C TYR A 114 11.82 -12.26 -17.90
N GLU A 115 12.11 -13.24 -18.72
CA GLU A 115 13.32 -13.26 -19.54
C GLU A 115 13.03 -12.56 -20.87
N LYS A 116 13.90 -11.65 -21.27
CA LYS A 116 13.91 -11.02 -22.58
C LYS A 116 15.33 -10.84 -23.05
N ASP A 117 15.61 -11.34 -24.25
CA ASP A 117 16.93 -11.26 -24.89
C ASP A 117 18.06 -11.89 -24.02
N GLY A 118 17.75 -12.97 -23.27
CA GLY A 118 18.68 -13.65 -22.37
C GLY A 118 18.90 -12.93 -21.02
N GLU A 119 18.21 -11.82 -20.76
CA GLU A 119 18.28 -11.08 -19.51
C GLU A 119 17.00 -11.20 -18.69
N MET A 120 17.14 -11.41 -17.39
CA MET A 120 16.02 -11.36 -16.43
C MET A 120 15.62 -9.90 -16.18
N ARG A 121 14.38 -9.55 -16.53
CA ARG A 121 13.82 -8.22 -16.32
C ARG A 121 12.71 -8.27 -15.29
N SER A 122 12.59 -7.20 -14.52
CA SER A 122 11.46 -6.99 -13.61
C SER A 122 10.30 -6.34 -14.36
N GLY A 123 9.09 -6.78 -14.02
CA GLY A 123 7.86 -6.24 -14.54
C GLY A 123 6.76 -6.34 -13.51
N TYR A 124 5.53 -6.14 -13.93
CA TYR A 124 4.35 -6.30 -13.08
C TYR A 124 3.20 -6.93 -13.87
N ALA A 125 2.31 -7.57 -13.15
CA ALA A 125 1.06 -8.11 -13.69
C ALA A 125 -0.12 -7.70 -12.80
N ILE A 126 -1.30 -7.61 -13.41
CA ILE A 126 -2.55 -7.45 -12.68
C ILE A 126 -3.03 -8.82 -12.25
N SER A 127 -3.38 -8.94 -10.99
CA SER A 127 -3.83 -10.18 -10.36
C SER A 127 -5.05 -9.92 -9.49
N LYS A 128 -5.58 -10.97 -8.88
CA LYS A 128 -6.66 -10.90 -7.89
C LYS A 128 -6.12 -11.28 -6.53
N GLY A 129 -6.41 -10.40 -5.55
CA GLY A 129 -6.17 -10.66 -4.14
C GLY A 129 -7.48 -10.75 -3.37
N TYR A 130 -7.48 -11.40 -2.23
CA TYR A 130 -8.66 -11.59 -1.39
C TYR A 130 -8.36 -11.09 0.01
N ASP A 131 -9.29 -10.30 0.57
CA ASP A 131 -9.15 -9.84 1.94
C ASP A 131 -9.38 -10.97 2.95
N ILE A 132 -8.81 -10.84 4.14
CA ILE A 132 -8.99 -11.82 5.22
C ILE A 132 -10.45 -12.08 5.55
N THR A 133 -11.32 -11.08 5.46
CA THR A 133 -12.77 -11.22 5.70
C THR A 133 -13.46 -12.12 4.70
N GLN A 134 -12.88 -12.26 3.50
CA GLN A 134 -13.34 -13.16 2.43
C GLN A 134 -12.84 -14.61 2.63
N THR A 135 -12.11 -14.87 3.69
CA THR A 135 -11.53 -16.20 3.95
C THR A 135 -12.11 -16.83 5.22
N LYS A 136 -11.92 -18.12 5.37
CA LYS A 136 -12.21 -18.91 6.58
C LYS A 136 -11.01 -19.77 6.91
N GLY A 137 -10.76 -20.01 8.19
CA GLY A 137 -9.63 -20.83 8.67
C GLY A 137 -9.11 -20.34 10.01
N ARG A 138 -7.84 -20.65 10.30
CA ARG A 138 -7.20 -20.26 11.57
C ARG A 138 -7.23 -18.74 11.74
N PRO A 139 -7.49 -18.21 12.94
CA PRO A 139 -7.31 -16.79 13.24
C PRO A 139 -5.88 -16.34 12.89
N LEU A 140 -5.73 -15.09 12.49
CA LEU A 140 -4.39 -14.52 12.35
C LEU A 140 -3.76 -14.40 13.73
N GLU A 141 -2.44 -14.56 13.77
CA GLU A 141 -1.68 -14.22 14.97
C GLU A 141 -1.81 -12.72 15.23
N GLU A 142 -2.05 -12.37 16.49
CA GLU A 142 -2.07 -10.96 16.89
C GLU A 142 -0.69 -10.35 16.62
N ARG A 143 -0.68 -9.12 16.14
CA ARG A 143 0.58 -8.40 15.98
C ARG A 143 1.20 -8.19 17.36
N PRO A 144 2.48 -8.55 17.55
CA PRO A 144 3.15 -8.23 18.78
C PRO A 144 3.15 -6.73 18.98
N GLN A 145 2.66 -6.27 20.13
CA GLN A 145 2.85 -4.88 20.52
C GLN A 145 4.35 -4.66 20.72
N ARG A 146 4.89 -3.67 20.01
CA ARG A 146 6.29 -3.27 20.17
C ARG A 146 6.33 -2.02 21.02
N ASP A 147 7.29 -1.95 21.93
CA ASP A 147 7.55 -0.72 22.67
C ASP A 147 8.10 0.38 21.76
N ILE A 148 7.96 1.62 22.18
CA ILE A 148 8.34 2.80 21.40
C ILE A 148 9.85 2.82 21.11
N HIS A 149 10.67 2.31 22.00
CA HIS A 149 12.12 2.24 21.81
C HIS A 149 12.48 1.34 20.63
N THR A 150 11.91 0.12 20.56
CA THR A 150 12.06 -0.80 19.41
C THR A 150 11.58 -0.17 18.11
N LEU A 151 10.48 0.59 18.13
CA LEU A 151 9.97 1.29 16.96
C LEU A 151 10.92 2.41 16.50
N LEU A 152 11.45 3.20 17.41
CA LEU A 152 12.44 4.24 17.12
C LEU A 152 13.73 3.66 16.52
N GLU A 153 14.26 2.60 17.12
CA GLU A 153 15.43 1.90 16.57
C GLU A 153 15.19 1.43 15.14
N ALA A 154 14.02 0.84 14.87
CA ALA A 154 13.68 0.36 13.53
C ALA A 154 13.60 1.50 12.49
N VAL A 155 13.01 2.64 12.86
CA VAL A 155 12.87 3.81 11.99
C VAL A 155 14.22 4.47 11.73
N LEU A 156 15.10 4.50 12.72
CA LEU A 156 16.40 5.17 12.64
C LEU A 156 17.49 4.30 12.00
N LYS A 157 17.32 2.99 11.97
CA LYS A 157 18.36 2.00 11.59
C LYS A 157 19.09 2.29 10.29
N ASN A 158 18.41 2.88 9.30
CA ASN A 158 18.98 3.15 7.98
C ASN A 158 19.03 4.66 7.68
N GLN A 159 18.87 5.50 8.70
CA GLN A 159 18.88 6.94 8.55
C GLN A 159 20.28 7.49 8.88
N ASN A 160 20.84 8.25 7.96
CA ASN A 160 22.09 8.99 8.24
C ASN A 160 21.77 10.34 8.90
N ILE A 161 21.01 10.27 10.01
CA ILE A 161 20.53 11.44 10.77
C ILE A 161 20.92 11.23 12.23
N ARG A 162 21.43 12.28 12.87
CA ARG A 162 21.76 12.30 14.28
C ARG A 162 20.58 12.83 15.10
N LEU A 163 20.36 12.27 16.27
CA LEU A 163 19.43 12.80 17.25
C LEU A 163 20.22 13.49 18.37
N GLN A 164 19.77 14.68 18.78
CA GLN A 164 20.38 15.44 19.86
C GLN A 164 19.30 16.08 20.73
N ILE A 165 19.42 15.92 22.05
CA ILE A 165 18.55 16.62 22.99
C ILE A 165 18.97 18.08 23.06
N ALA A 166 18.00 19.00 23.03
CA ALA A 166 18.19 20.42 23.14
C ALA A 166 17.25 21.03 24.17
N ASP A 167 17.81 21.84 25.06
CA ASP A 167 17.04 22.53 26.11
C ASP A 167 16.54 23.91 25.65
N ASN A 168 17.03 24.41 24.52
CA ASN A 168 16.82 25.78 24.04
C ASN A 168 16.03 25.88 22.74
N LEU A 169 15.22 24.87 22.42
CA LEU A 169 14.32 24.97 21.26
C LEU A 169 13.27 26.08 21.49
N PRO A 170 12.86 26.80 20.43
CA PRO A 170 11.80 27.81 20.53
C PRO A 170 10.52 27.25 21.16
N ASP A 171 9.74 28.10 21.83
CA ASP A 171 8.49 27.68 22.44
C ASP A 171 7.59 26.98 21.41
N LYS A 172 6.94 25.89 21.88
CA LYS A 172 6.07 25.03 21.07
C LYS A 172 6.77 24.13 20.03
N ILE A 173 8.09 24.28 19.80
CA ILE A 173 8.84 23.38 18.92
C ILE A 173 9.23 22.14 19.72
N GLN A 174 8.72 20.97 19.35
CA GLN A 174 9.00 19.68 19.97
C GLN A 174 10.29 19.05 19.47
N ALA A 175 10.52 19.14 18.16
CA ALA A 175 11.76 18.75 17.51
C ALA A 175 11.98 19.62 16.29
N GLN A 176 13.22 19.69 15.79
CA GLN A 176 13.58 20.46 14.60
C GLN A 176 14.72 19.75 13.85
N TYR A 177 14.50 19.46 12.59
CA TYR A 177 15.55 18.98 11.69
C TYR A 177 16.37 20.13 11.15
N ILE A 178 17.69 19.98 11.19
CA ILE A 178 18.65 20.95 10.61
C ILE A 178 19.38 20.27 9.43
N PRO A 179 19.05 20.62 8.18
CA PRO A 179 19.56 19.96 6.98
C PRO A 179 21.08 19.93 6.91
N ASN A 180 21.73 21.07 7.06
CA ASN A 180 23.20 21.23 6.94
C ASN A 180 23.98 20.37 7.96
N GLN A 181 23.36 20.03 9.07
CA GLN A 181 23.95 19.21 10.13
C GLN A 181 23.48 17.76 10.08
N ARG A 182 22.44 17.46 9.30
CA ARG A 182 21.72 16.18 9.30
C ARG A 182 21.37 15.72 10.72
N THR A 183 20.86 16.66 11.52
CA THR A 183 20.58 16.45 12.95
C THR A 183 19.16 16.87 13.25
N ILE A 184 18.44 16.04 13.99
CA ILE A 184 17.18 16.36 14.61
C ILE A 184 17.44 16.73 16.06
N TYR A 185 17.13 17.97 16.43
CA TYR A 185 17.15 18.44 17.81
C TYR A 185 15.79 18.15 18.44
N ILE A 186 15.80 17.59 19.64
CA ILE A 186 14.61 17.09 20.33
C ILE A 186 14.51 17.84 21.67
N ARG A 187 13.34 18.39 21.98
CA ARG A 187 13.08 19.04 23.27
C ARG A 187 13.20 18.02 24.41
N ASN A 188 13.91 18.42 25.45
CA ASN A 188 14.03 17.62 26.67
C ASN A 188 12.70 17.55 27.45
N GLY A 189 12.47 16.44 28.16
CA GLY A 189 11.36 16.29 29.11
C GLY A 189 9.99 15.96 28.49
N MET A 190 9.92 15.64 27.21
CA MET A 190 8.68 15.15 26.57
C MET A 190 8.39 13.69 26.95
N SER A 191 7.11 13.29 26.85
CA SER A 191 6.73 11.88 26.96
C SER A 191 7.31 11.06 25.79
N GLU A 192 7.47 9.74 25.96
CA GLU A 192 7.96 8.84 24.91
C GLU A 192 7.12 8.93 23.63
N ILE A 193 5.78 8.95 23.77
CA ILE A 193 4.85 9.08 22.64
C ILE A 193 5.06 10.39 21.90
N THR A 194 5.14 11.51 22.62
CA THR A 194 5.37 12.83 22.03
C THR A 194 6.71 12.89 21.31
N THR A 195 7.75 12.34 21.93
CA THR A 195 9.09 12.24 21.34
C THR A 195 9.09 11.41 20.06
N PHE A 196 8.40 10.25 20.08
CA PHE A 196 8.26 9.40 18.89
C PHE A 196 7.58 10.14 17.72
N HIS A 197 6.47 10.81 17.97
CA HIS A 197 5.78 11.59 16.95
C HIS A 197 6.61 12.76 16.42
N ALA A 198 7.30 13.47 17.32
CA ALA A 198 8.15 14.59 16.95
C ALA A 198 9.31 14.14 16.05
N ILE A 199 9.98 13.03 16.40
CA ILE A 199 11.08 12.47 15.59
C ILE A 199 10.57 12.02 14.22
N ASN A 200 9.45 11.28 14.15
CA ASN A 200 8.93 10.80 12.87
C ASN A 200 8.53 11.93 11.93
N ARG A 201 7.98 13.03 12.46
CA ARG A 201 7.68 14.22 11.67
C ARG A 201 8.94 14.84 11.06
N GLU A 202 9.99 15.00 11.86
CA GLU A 202 11.25 15.57 11.38
C GLU A 202 12.01 14.62 10.45
N LEU A 203 11.86 13.29 10.61
CA LEU A 203 12.37 12.31 9.65
C LEU A 203 11.66 12.41 8.29
N ALA A 204 10.37 12.66 8.27
CA ALA A 204 9.63 12.92 7.03
C ALA A 204 10.14 14.19 6.34
N CYS A 205 10.38 15.27 7.10
CA CYS A 205 10.99 16.49 6.57
C CYS A 205 12.40 16.22 5.99
N ALA A 206 13.22 15.45 6.71
CA ALA A 206 14.57 15.08 6.25
C ALA A 206 14.54 14.22 4.99
N ALA A 207 13.57 13.34 4.83
CA ALA A 207 13.41 12.52 3.63
C ALA A 207 13.04 13.37 2.40
N LEU A 208 12.24 14.41 2.56
CA LEU A 208 11.88 15.35 1.50
C LEU A 208 13.07 16.26 1.12
N ASP A 209 13.87 16.67 2.09
CA ASP A 209 15.04 17.52 1.90
C ASP A 209 16.18 16.82 1.12
N GLN A 210 16.22 15.49 1.12
CA GLN A 210 17.24 14.73 0.39
C GLN A 210 17.14 14.87 -1.14
N HIS A 211 16.07 15.45 -1.65
CA HIS A 211 15.82 15.49 -3.08
C HIS A 211 16.25 16.75 -3.80
N ASP A 212 16.56 17.92 -3.16
CA ASP A 212 17.07 19.10 -3.87
C ASP A 212 17.28 20.37 -3.01
N GLY A 213 17.45 20.23 -1.70
CA GLY A 213 17.45 21.40 -0.82
C GLY A 213 16.02 21.92 -0.59
N THR A 214 15.89 22.93 0.23
CA THR A 214 14.58 23.50 0.62
C THR A 214 13.68 23.76 -0.59
N THR A 215 12.78 22.82 -0.88
CA THR A 215 11.73 23.05 -1.87
C THR A 215 10.61 23.88 -1.22
N PRO A 216 9.85 24.69 -2.01
CA PRO A 216 8.66 25.38 -1.49
C PRO A 216 7.68 24.44 -0.77
N GLU A 217 7.65 23.16 -1.15
CA GLU A 217 6.83 22.13 -0.51
C GLU A 217 7.31 21.77 0.89
N THR A 218 8.64 21.69 1.14
CA THR A 218 9.19 21.49 2.49
C THR A 218 8.88 22.67 3.40
N GLU A 219 8.91 23.88 2.87
CA GLU A 219 8.53 25.09 3.60
C GLU A 219 7.02 25.15 3.88
N LEU A 220 6.19 24.68 2.96
CA LEU A 220 4.75 24.53 3.14
C LEU A 220 4.41 23.43 4.18
N MET A 221 5.12 22.32 4.19
CA MET A 221 4.95 21.27 5.21
C MET A 221 5.36 21.80 6.59
N HIS A 222 6.46 22.54 6.71
CA HIS A 222 6.82 23.20 7.97
C HIS A 222 5.76 24.21 8.46
N ARG A 223 5.05 24.89 7.55
CA ARG A 223 4.02 25.87 7.91
C ARG A 223 2.63 25.27 8.17
N HIS A 224 2.25 24.19 7.50
CA HIS A 224 0.86 23.70 7.48
C HIS A 224 0.64 22.37 8.19
N PHE A 225 1.65 21.51 8.31
CA PHE A 225 1.52 20.22 9.02
C PHE A 225 1.83 20.31 10.52
N VAL A 226 2.45 21.36 10.99
CA VAL A 226 2.80 21.57 12.40
C VAL A 226 1.61 21.96 13.30
N PRO A 227 0.51 22.63 12.83
CA PRO A 227 -0.55 23.08 13.73
C PRO A 227 -1.72 22.12 13.96
N HIS A 228 -1.87 21.03 13.22
CA HIS A 228 -3.16 20.30 13.17
C HIS A 228 -3.13 18.83 13.59
N ILE A 229 -2.05 18.34 14.20
CA ILE A 229 -2.04 17.02 14.84
C ILE A 229 -2.08 17.24 16.36
N TYR A 230 -3.27 17.60 16.83
CA TYR A 230 -3.70 17.45 18.23
C TYR A 230 -4.98 16.63 18.25
#